data_7a0eb25783df7740ded6433345ae77cb
#
_entry.id   7a0eb25783df7740ded6433345ae77cb
#
_cell.length_a   1.000
_cell.length_b   1.000
_cell.length_c   1.000
_cell.angle_alpha   90.00
_cell.angle_beta   90.00
_cell.angle_gamma   90.00
#
_symmetry.space_group_name_H-M   'P 1'
#
loop_
_entity.id
_entity.type
_entity.pdbx_description
1 polymer ?
#
loop_
_entity_poly.entity_id
_entity_poly.type
_entity_poly.pdbx_seq_one_letter_code
_entity_poly.pdbx_strand_id
1 'polypeptide(L)'
;MKQISMDFNKRQYMRPVDFELFYYNDTELRSVASHHHDYCEFYFFLEGNVKYHIGNAIYKLSYGDCLLIPPGIPHFPEFLSFDQPYRRFVLWLNRSYYEKLHKQDADLTYCFDTAASNQIYRIPTDRITAQDIQGKLMDLLEENSSERIFHAQASELMAMSFLVYINRLLYSSLHEHSQVFENALYLKICDYIHQNLEDDLSLERIAANFYVSK
;
A
#
# COMPACT_ATOMS: atom_id res chain seq x y z
N MET A 1 24.03 -1.66 10.51
CA MET A 1 22.66 -1.63 9.98
C MET A 1 22.22 -0.19 9.97
N LYS A 2 21.95 0.41 8.79
CA LYS A 2 21.34 1.74 8.72
C LYS A 2 19.93 1.63 9.30
N GLN A 3 19.53 2.57 10.17
CA GLN A 3 18.18 2.62 10.71
C GLN A 3 17.22 2.96 9.57
N ILE A 4 16.38 1.99 9.19
CA ILE A 4 15.44 2.12 8.06
C ILE A 4 14.16 2.85 8.50
N SER A 5 13.81 2.79 9.80
CA SER A 5 12.65 3.50 10.34
C SER A 5 12.98 4.95 10.67
N MET A 6 12.03 5.85 10.37
CA MET A 6 12.11 7.26 10.69
C MET A 6 10.98 7.62 11.68
N ASP A 7 11.24 8.53 12.61
CA ASP A 7 10.18 9.15 13.39
C ASP A 7 9.34 10.05 12.49
N PHE A 8 8.03 10.15 12.77
CA PHE A 8 7.13 10.99 12.00
C PHE A 8 7.66 12.43 11.95
N ASN A 9 8.03 12.85 10.77
CA ASN A 9 8.43 14.23 10.54
C ASN A 9 7.18 15.09 10.30
N LYS A 10 7.01 16.16 11.08
CA LYS A 10 5.93 17.15 10.91
C LYS A 10 6.02 17.94 9.60
N ARG A 11 7.00 17.64 8.75
CA ARG A 11 7.15 18.24 7.43
C ARG A 11 5.94 17.85 6.54
N GLN A 12 5.26 18.86 6.02
CA GLN A 12 4.10 18.72 5.13
C GLN A 12 4.39 19.19 3.69
N TYR A 13 5.65 19.24 3.30
CA TYR A 13 6.09 19.60 1.95
C TYR A 13 7.11 18.59 1.45
N MET A 14 7.07 18.29 0.15
CA MET A 14 8.06 17.45 -0.51
C MET A 14 9.36 18.22 -0.78
N ARG A 15 10.48 17.49 -0.82
CA ARG A 15 11.72 17.98 -1.43
C ARG A 15 11.53 18.09 -2.96
N PRO A 16 12.40 18.81 -3.66
CA PRO A 16 12.37 18.91 -5.14
C PRO A 16 12.89 17.60 -5.78
N VAL A 17 12.21 16.51 -5.52
CA VAL A 17 12.47 15.15 -6.05
C VAL A 17 11.17 14.54 -6.56
N ASP A 18 11.25 13.55 -7.43
CA ASP A 18 10.11 12.94 -8.09
C ASP A 18 9.20 12.21 -7.08
N PHE A 19 9.80 11.50 -6.13
CA PHE A 19 9.07 10.84 -5.06
C PHE A 19 9.90 10.76 -3.76
N GLU A 20 9.23 10.56 -2.63
CA GLU A 20 9.83 10.26 -1.33
C GLU A 20 9.10 9.07 -0.70
N LEU A 21 9.86 8.09 -0.22
CA LEU A 21 9.31 6.93 0.48
C LEU A 21 9.80 6.90 1.92
N PHE A 22 8.87 6.71 2.85
CA PHE A 22 9.12 6.67 4.28
C PHE A 22 8.59 5.36 4.88
N TYR A 23 9.32 4.83 5.83
CA TYR A 23 8.84 3.84 6.77
C TYR A 23 8.79 4.46 8.17
N TYR A 24 7.60 4.58 8.72
CA TYR A 24 7.36 5.13 10.05
C TYR A 24 7.05 4.02 11.05
N ASN A 25 7.62 4.15 12.25
CA ASN A 25 7.38 3.28 13.40
C ASN A 25 7.29 4.14 14.67
N ASP A 26 6.13 4.77 14.86
CA ASP A 26 5.92 5.76 15.91
C ASP A 26 5.31 5.10 17.15
N THR A 27 5.98 5.23 18.29
CA THR A 27 5.50 4.78 19.61
C THR A 27 4.96 5.94 20.45
N GLU A 28 5.36 7.17 20.15
CA GLU A 28 5.03 8.36 20.94
C GLU A 28 4.07 9.33 20.24
N LEU A 29 3.74 9.10 18.98
CA LEU A 29 2.83 9.95 18.22
C LEU A 29 1.41 9.85 18.80
N ARG A 30 0.85 10.99 19.23
CA ARG A 30 -0.46 11.06 19.90
C ARG A 30 -1.54 11.72 19.05
N SER A 31 -1.17 12.58 18.14
CA SER A 31 -2.11 13.25 17.23
C SER A 31 -1.41 13.75 15.99
N VAL A 32 -2.15 13.80 14.90
CA VAL A 32 -1.80 14.52 13.68
C VAL A 32 -2.98 15.41 13.34
N ALA A 33 -2.73 16.70 13.20
CA ALA A 33 -3.78 17.64 12.82
C ALA A 33 -4.26 17.34 11.38
N SER A 34 -5.52 17.66 11.11
CA SER A 34 -6.04 17.60 9.73
C SER A 34 -5.20 18.52 8.84
N HIS A 35 -4.72 17.99 7.73
CA HIS A 35 -3.87 18.69 6.78
C HIS A 35 -4.17 18.25 5.36
N HIS A 36 -3.68 19.00 4.41
CA HIS A 36 -3.69 18.67 3.00
C HIS A 36 -2.38 19.14 2.35
N HIS A 37 -2.06 18.60 1.22
CA HIS A 37 -0.84 18.93 0.46
C HIS A 37 -1.13 18.89 -1.04
N ASP A 38 -0.21 19.36 -1.86
CA ASP A 38 -0.33 19.47 -3.32
C ASP A 38 0.29 18.31 -4.11
N TYR A 39 0.73 17.26 -3.42
CA TYR A 39 1.27 16.03 -3.99
C TYR A 39 0.35 14.83 -3.74
N CYS A 40 0.52 13.73 -4.47
CA CYS A 40 -0.18 12.48 -4.22
C CYS A 40 0.50 11.71 -3.08
N GLU A 41 -0.30 11.06 -2.23
CA GLU A 41 0.20 10.18 -1.18
C GLU A 41 -0.39 8.79 -1.32
N PHE A 42 0.47 7.77 -1.41
CA PHE A 42 0.11 6.37 -1.18
C PHE A 42 0.53 6.00 0.24
N TYR A 43 -0.39 5.39 0.96
CA TYR A 43 -0.19 5.01 2.34
C TYR A 43 -0.48 3.51 2.51
N PHE A 44 0.41 2.77 3.16
CA PHE A 44 0.25 1.34 3.44
C PHE A 44 0.33 1.09 4.93
N PHE A 45 -0.77 0.58 5.50
CA PHE A 45 -0.90 0.37 6.93
C PHE A 45 -0.35 -0.99 7.36
N LEU A 46 0.47 -0.99 8.42
CA LEU A 46 1.06 -2.19 8.99
C LEU A 46 0.50 -2.51 10.38
N GLU A 47 0.51 -1.53 11.28
CA GLU A 47 0.15 -1.75 12.68
C GLU A 47 -0.32 -0.46 13.35
N GLY A 48 -1.18 -0.61 14.38
CA GLY A 48 -1.74 0.47 15.16
C GLY A 48 -3.25 0.31 15.33
N ASN A 49 -3.85 1.10 16.18
CA ASN A 49 -5.30 1.15 16.35
C ASN A 49 -5.82 2.53 15.99
N VAL A 50 -6.08 2.74 14.70
CA VAL A 50 -6.44 4.05 14.16
C VAL A 50 -7.64 3.97 13.24
N LYS A 51 -8.41 5.08 13.20
CA LYS A 51 -9.25 5.43 12.06
C LYS A 51 -8.50 6.46 11.22
N TYR A 52 -8.68 6.41 9.93
CA TYR A 52 -8.09 7.36 9.01
C TYR A 52 -9.19 8.13 8.29
N HIS A 53 -9.15 9.46 8.41
CA HIS A 53 -10.09 10.38 7.82
C HIS A 53 -9.51 10.89 6.50
N ILE A 54 -10.26 10.80 5.40
CA ILE A 54 -9.89 11.33 4.08
C ILE A 54 -11.11 12.00 3.48
N GLY A 55 -11.10 13.33 3.37
CA GLY A 55 -12.28 14.10 2.99
C GLY A 55 -13.45 13.81 3.95
N ASN A 56 -14.54 13.29 3.39
CA ASN A 56 -15.72 12.88 4.17
C ASN A 56 -15.71 11.38 4.55
N ALA A 57 -14.74 10.61 4.08
CA ALA A 57 -14.65 9.18 4.35
C ALA A 57 -13.86 8.89 5.64
N ILE A 58 -14.26 7.84 6.36
CA ILE A 58 -13.59 7.39 7.59
C ILE A 58 -13.39 5.89 7.48
N TYR A 59 -12.14 5.44 7.63
CA TYR A 59 -11.75 4.04 7.54
C TYR A 59 -11.13 3.57 8.86
N LYS A 60 -11.65 2.53 9.48
CA LYS A 60 -10.88 1.80 10.51
C LYS A 60 -9.89 0.92 9.77
N LEU A 61 -8.59 1.17 10.01
CA LEU A 61 -7.54 0.48 9.29
C LEU A 61 -7.25 -0.90 9.87
N SER A 62 -6.92 -1.82 8.96
CA SER A 62 -6.43 -3.17 9.23
C SER A 62 -5.11 -3.38 8.49
N TYR A 63 -4.26 -4.32 8.97
CA TYR A 63 -3.02 -4.69 8.28
C TYR A 63 -3.27 -4.93 6.78
N GLY A 64 -2.47 -4.29 5.94
CA GLY A 64 -2.57 -4.41 4.50
C GLY A 64 -3.45 -3.35 3.82
N ASP A 65 -4.22 -2.56 4.56
CA ASP A 65 -5.00 -1.48 3.94
C ASP A 65 -4.08 -0.48 3.24
N CYS A 66 -4.38 -0.22 1.96
CA CYS A 66 -3.75 0.84 1.18
C CYS A 66 -4.68 2.05 1.10
N LEU A 67 -4.14 3.24 1.32
CA LEU A 67 -4.88 4.48 1.11
C LEU A 67 -4.26 5.27 -0.05
N LEU A 68 -5.13 5.88 -0.83
CA LEU A 68 -4.80 6.76 -1.95
C LEU A 68 -5.30 8.16 -1.60
N ILE A 69 -4.39 9.09 -1.45
CA ILE A 69 -4.71 10.47 -1.07
C ILE A 69 -4.31 11.40 -2.20
N PRO A 70 -5.29 11.83 -3.03
CA PRO A 70 -5.06 12.82 -4.08
C PRO A 70 -4.71 14.20 -3.50
N PRO A 71 -4.05 15.07 -4.30
CA PRO A 71 -3.74 16.43 -3.88
C PRO A 71 -4.96 17.21 -3.39
N GLY A 72 -4.78 18.01 -2.34
CA GLY A 72 -5.80 18.93 -1.81
C GLY A 72 -6.86 18.29 -0.93
N ILE A 73 -6.88 16.97 -0.76
CA ILE A 73 -7.87 16.29 0.09
C ILE A 73 -7.42 16.33 1.56
N PRO A 74 -8.20 16.93 2.48
CA PRO A 74 -7.90 16.94 3.90
C PRO A 74 -7.90 15.51 4.47
N HIS A 75 -6.87 15.19 5.27
CA HIS A 75 -6.75 13.86 5.86
C HIS A 75 -5.96 13.88 7.17
N PHE A 76 -6.21 12.88 8.02
CA PHE A 76 -5.49 12.68 9.29
C PHE A 76 -5.85 11.34 9.93
N PRO A 77 -4.94 10.73 10.74
CA PRO A 77 -5.26 9.60 11.59
C PRO A 77 -5.93 10.06 12.89
N GLU A 78 -6.99 9.36 13.33
CA GLU A 78 -7.59 9.40 14.66
C GLU A 78 -7.12 8.18 15.44
N PHE A 79 -6.34 8.38 16.50
CA PHE A 79 -5.83 7.28 17.33
C PHE A 79 -6.89 6.82 18.32
N LEU A 80 -7.19 5.51 18.30
CA LEU A 80 -8.16 4.87 19.19
C LEU A 80 -7.49 4.29 20.45
N SER A 81 -6.24 3.83 20.37
CA SER A 81 -5.39 3.44 21.48
C SER A 81 -3.91 3.62 21.11
N PHE A 82 -3.03 3.49 22.11
CA PHE A 82 -1.58 3.67 21.98
C PHE A 82 -0.82 2.43 22.50
N ASP A 83 -1.48 1.29 22.57
CA ASP A 83 -0.91 0.04 23.09
C ASP A 83 0.05 -0.63 22.12
N GLN A 84 -0.01 -0.22 20.85
CA GLN A 84 0.80 -0.72 19.76
C GLN A 84 1.50 0.44 19.04
N PRO A 85 2.67 0.20 18.44
CA PRO A 85 3.32 1.20 17.61
C PRO A 85 2.46 1.48 16.37
N TYR A 86 2.51 2.72 15.88
CA TYR A 86 1.85 3.10 14.63
C TYR A 86 2.83 2.95 13.47
N ARG A 87 2.72 1.81 12.76
CA ARG A 87 3.65 1.45 11.68
C ARG A 87 2.98 1.54 10.31
N ARG A 88 3.70 2.14 9.37
CA ARG A 88 3.22 2.37 8.01
C ARG A 88 4.33 2.69 7.04
N PHE A 89 4.08 2.43 5.75
CA PHE A 89 4.82 3.08 4.67
C PHE A 89 4.00 4.25 4.13
N VAL A 90 4.72 5.29 3.69
CA VAL A 90 4.13 6.46 3.04
C VAL A 90 4.99 6.82 1.84
N LEU A 91 4.40 6.76 0.65
CA LEU A 91 5.03 7.15 -0.61
C LEU A 91 4.38 8.44 -1.09
N TRP A 92 5.18 9.50 -1.18
CA TRP A 92 4.78 10.77 -1.76
C TRP A 92 5.25 10.86 -3.20
N LEU A 93 4.36 11.30 -4.09
CA LEU A 93 4.65 11.56 -5.50
C LEU A 93 4.49 13.04 -5.77
N ASN A 94 5.58 13.69 -6.16
CA ASN A 94 5.59 15.11 -6.48
C ASN A 94 4.56 15.42 -7.58
N ARG A 95 3.91 16.57 -7.49
CA ARG A 95 2.90 17.00 -8.47
C ARG A 95 3.47 17.03 -9.89
N SER A 96 4.67 17.57 -10.08
CA SER A 96 5.30 17.62 -11.41
C SER A 96 5.64 16.24 -11.96
N TYR A 97 6.01 15.29 -11.09
CA TYR A 97 6.24 13.89 -11.47
C TYR A 97 4.93 13.18 -11.83
N TYR A 98 3.89 13.36 -11.04
CA TYR A 98 2.54 12.88 -11.35
C TYR A 98 2.07 13.41 -12.71
N GLU A 99 2.18 14.72 -12.97
CA GLU A 99 1.78 15.34 -14.24
C GLU A 99 2.63 14.82 -15.43
N LYS A 100 3.93 14.56 -15.21
CA LYS A 100 4.83 13.93 -16.19
C LYS A 100 4.34 12.51 -16.55
N LEU A 101 4.05 11.68 -15.54
CA LEU A 101 3.54 10.32 -15.73
C LEU A 101 2.19 10.31 -16.44
N HIS A 102 1.24 11.14 -15.98
CA HIS A 102 -0.09 11.26 -16.58
C HIS A 102 -0.04 11.69 -18.05
N LYS A 103 0.87 12.62 -18.38
CA LYS A 103 1.07 13.08 -19.76
C LYS A 103 1.74 12.01 -20.64
N GLN A 104 2.60 11.18 -20.06
CA GLN A 104 3.23 10.06 -20.75
C GLN A 104 2.20 8.97 -21.06
N ASP A 105 1.41 8.58 -20.07
CA ASP A 105 0.31 7.62 -20.16
C ASP A 105 -0.61 7.81 -18.95
N ALA A 106 -1.88 8.15 -19.17
CA ALA A 106 -2.85 8.38 -18.11
C ALA A 106 -3.08 7.12 -17.24
N ASP A 107 -2.85 5.93 -17.78
CA ASP A 107 -2.98 4.69 -17.01
C ASP A 107 -1.93 4.57 -15.90
N LEU A 108 -0.81 5.29 -15.97
CA LEU A 108 0.21 5.32 -14.90
C LEU A 108 -0.29 6.00 -13.62
N THR A 109 -1.28 6.90 -13.72
CA THR A 109 -1.84 7.65 -12.60
C THR A 109 -3.26 7.22 -12.22
N TYR A 110 -3.77 6.17 -12.86
CA TYR A 110 -5.15 5.69 -12.77
C TYR A 110 -5.67 5.60 -11.33
N CYS A 111 -4.86 5.10 -10.39
CA CYS A 111 -5.30 4.92 -9.00
C CYS A 111 -5.62 6.26 -8.31
N PHE A 112 -4.82 7.30 -8.51
CA PHE A 112 -5.06 8.60 -7.92
C PHE A 112 -6.19 9.36 -8.62
N ASP A 113 -6.30 9.25 -9.95
CA ASP A 113 -7.39 9.84 -10.73
C ASP A 113 -8.74 9.23 -10.35
N THR A 114 -8.77 7.91 -10.20
CA THR A 114 -9.95 7.17 -9.76
C THR A 114 -10.31 7.51 -8.31
N ALA A 115 -9.32 7.59 -7.42
CA ALA A 115 -9.56 7.99 -6.03
C ALA A 115 -10.15 9.40 -5.93
N ALA A 116 -9.65 10.34 -6.73
CA ALA A 116 -10.15 11.71 -6.77
C ALA A 116 -11.58 11.78 -7.32
N SER A 117 -11.84 11.10 -8.45
CA SER A 117 -13.11 11.18 -9.18
C SER A 117 -14.24 10.45 -8.47
N ASN A 118 -13.95 9.26 -7.93
CA ASN A 118 -14.95 8.37 -7.34
C ASN A 118 -15.02 8.47 -5.82
N GLN A 119 -14.11 9.23 -5.18
CA GLN A 119 -13.96 9.33 -3.72
C GLN A 119 -13.73 7.96 -3.06
N ILE A 120 -13.01 7.07 -3.76
CA ILE A 120 -12.62 5.74 -3.28
C ILE A 120 -11.16 5.82 -2.87
N TYR A 121 -10.91 5.95 -1.57
CA TYR A 121 -9.58 6.21 -1.05
C TYR A 121 -8.90 4.97 -0.44
N ARG A 122 -9.61 3.84 -0.29
CA ARG A 122 -9.06 2.62 0.31
C ARG A 122 -9.12 1.46 -0.65
N ILE A 123 -8.00 0.74 -0.76
CA ILE A 123 -7.90 -0.58 -1.38
C ILE A 123 -7.66 -1.58 -0.23
N PRO A 124 -8.67 -2.37 0.17
CA PRO A 124 -8.45 -3.46 1.10
C PRO A 124 -7.67 -4.57 0.41
N THR A 125 -6.70 -5.18 1.10
CA THR A 125 -5.94 -6.29 0.56
C THR A 125 -6.08 -7.54 1.42
N ASP A 126 -5.94 -8.71 0.81
CA ASP A 126 -5.71 -9.94 1.54
C ASP A 126 -4.27 -10.01 2.06
N ARG A 127 -3.99 -11.01 2.90
CA ARG A 127 -2.69 -11.14 3.56
C ARG A 127 -1.53 -11.36 2.59
N ILE A 128 -1.73 -12.11 1.50
CA ILE A 128 -0.69 -12.41 0.51
C ILE A 128 -0.36 -11.15 -0.28
N THR A 129 -1.38 -10.46 -0.76
CA THR A 129 -1.24 -9.17 -1.47
C THR A 129 -0.57 -8.13 -0.57
N ALA A 130 -0.94 -8.07 0.71
CA ALA A 130 -0.32 -7.16 1.68
C ALA A 130 1.17 -7.44 1.86
N GLN A 131 1.59 -8.71 1.94
CA GLN A 131 2.99 -9.10 2.05
C GLN A 131 3.78 -8.74 0.77
N ASP A 132 3.20 -8.93 -0.41
CA ASP A 132 3.83 -8.54 -1.69
C ASP A 132 4.02 -7.02 -1.78
N ILE A 133 3.00 -6.24 -1.40
CA ILE A 133 3.11 -4.76 -1.32
C ILE A 133 4.21 -4.36 -0.35
N GLN A 134 4.24 -4.95 0.85
CA GLN A 134 5.27 -4.67 1.85
C GLN A 134 6.66 -4.97 1.32
N GLY A 135 6.86 -6.11 0.65
CA GLY A 135 8.13 -6.49 0.02
C GLY A 135 8.58 -5.45 -1.00
N LYS A 136 7.70 -5.08 -1.93
CA LYS A 136 8.00 -4.06 -2.97
C LYS A 136 8.36 -2.69 -2.38
N LEU A 137 7.68 -2.28 -1.30
CA LEU A 137 7.99 -1.01 -0.62
C LEU A 137 9.33 -1.09 0.12
N MET A 138 9.66 -2.22 0.73
CA MET A 138 10.96 -2.43 1.37
C MET A 138 12.09 -2.39 0.35
N ASP A 139 11.96 -3.10 -0.77
CA ASP A 139 12.96 -3.13 -1.85
C ASP A 139 13.17 -1.72 -2.43
N LEU A 140 12.09 -0.98 -2.67
CA LEU A 140 12.15 0.41 -3.15
C LEU A 140 12.84 1.33 -2.12
N LEU A 141 12.53 1.17 -0.83
CA LEU A 141 13.14 1.96 0.24
C LEU A 141 14.64 1.69 0.35
N GLU A 142 15.05 0.42 0.25
CA GLU A 142 16.44 0.02 0.27
C GLU A 142 17.19 0.59 -0.94
N GLU A 143 16.63 0.43 -2.15
CA GLU A 143 17.27 0.93 -3.36
C GLU A 143 17.37 2.46 -3.37
N ASN A 144 16.31 3.16 -2.98
CA ASN A 144 16.28 4.63 -2.92
C ASN A 144 17.26 5.20 -1.88
N SER A 145 17.62 4.42 -0.87
CA SER A 145 18.58 4.78 0.18
C SER A 145 20.01 4.29 -0.11
N SER A 146 20.21 3.56 -1.21
CA SER A 146 21.49 2.96 -1.55
C SER A 146 22.42 3.99 -2.22
N GLU A 147 23.72 3.65 -2.25
CA GLU A 147 24.74 4.37 -3.00
C GLU A 147 25.24 3.52 -4.18
N ARG A 148 24.49 2.48 -4.56
CA ARG A 148 24.83 1.60 -5.68
C ARG A 148 24.81 2.38 -6.99
N ILE A 149 25.64 1.95 -7.92
CA ILE A 149 25.65 2.53 -9.28
C ILE A 149 24.27 2.34 -9.92
N PHE A 150 23.73 3.37 -10.55
CA PHE A 150 22.39 3.40 -11.16
C PHE A 150 21.21 3.28 -10.15
N HIS A 151 21.42 3.48 -8.85
CA HIS A 151 20.35 3.39 -7.85
C HIS A 151 19.18 4.36 -8.15
N ALA A 152 19.45 5.54 -8.67
CA ALA A 152 18.41 6.53 -8.99
C ALA A 152 17.48 6.01 -10.11
N GLN A 153 18.06 5.46 -11.18
CA GLN A 153 17.30 4.88 -12.29
C GLN A 153 16.53 3.63 -11.85
N ALA A 154 17.15 2.78 -11.03
CA ALA A 154 16.52 1.59 -10.48
C ALA A 154 15.32 1.97 -9.61
N SER A 155 15.49 2.95 -8.70
CA SER A 155 14.40 3.43 -7.83
C SER A 155 13.25 4.04 -8.63
N GLU A 156 13.52 4.82 -9.70
CA GLU A 156 12.48 5.37 -10.57
C GLU A 156 11.67 4.26 -11.25
N LEU A 157 12.34 3.25 -11.82
CA LEU A 157 11.68 2.11 -12.46
C LEU A 157 10.87 1.27 -11.46
N MET A 158 11.40 1.06 -10.25
CA MET A 158 10.68 0.35 -9.19
C MET A 158 9.44 1.12 -8.74
N ALA A 159 9.53 2.45 -8.58
CA ALA A 159 8.39 3.28 -8.23
C ALA A 159 7.30 3.25 -9.33
N MET A 160 7.67 3.34 -10.60
CA MET A 160 6.73 3.21 -11.72
C MET A 160 6.08 1.81 -11.76
N SER A 161 6.87 0.75 -11.61
CA SER A 161 6.37 -0.63 -11.54
C SER A 161 5.40 -0.81 -10.38
N PHE A 162 5.70 -0.21 -9.22
CA PHE A 162 4.82 -0.22 -8.06
C PHE A 162 3.49 0.49 -8.34
N LEU A 163 3.51 1.65 -9.00
CA LEU A 163 2.27 2.36 -9.39
C LEU A 163 1.40 1.51 -10.33
N VAL A 164 2.00 0.87 -11.34
CA VAL A 164 1.28 -0.05 -12.23
C VAL A 164 0.65 -1.20 -11.44
N TYR A 165 1.37 -1.73 -10.44
CA TYR A 165 0.85 -2.79 -9.57
C TYR A 165 -0.38 -2.31 -8.78
N ILE A 166 -0.32 -1.13 -8.15
CA ILE A 166 -1.45 -0.54 -7.41
C ILE A 166 -2.63 -0.21 -8.34
N ASN A 167 -2.37 0.29 -9.54
CA ASN A 167 -3.41 0.54 -10.55
C ASN A 167 -4.17 -0.76 -10.90
N ARG A 168 -3.46 -1.87 -11.08
CA ARG A 168 -4.09 -3.18 -11.34
C ARG A 168 -4.92 -3.65 -10.16
N LEU A 169 -4.43 -3.51 -8.92
CA LEU A 169 -5.18 -3.88 -7.72
C LEU A 169 -6.49 -3.09 -7.62
N LEU A 170 -6.43 -1.77 -7.82
CA LEU A 170 -7.64 -0.94 -7.78
C LEU A 170 -8.59 -1.30 -8.93
N TYR A 171 -8.06 -1.44 -10.14
CA TYR A 171 -8.88 -1.82 -11.31
C TYR A 171 -9.62 -3.14 -11.07
N SER A 172 -8.89 -4.18 -10.61
CA SER A 172 -9.49 -5.47 -10.28
C SER A 172 -10.55 -5.34 -9.18
N SER A 173 -10.28 -4.59 -8.12
CA SER A 173 -11.25 -4.39 -7.03
C SER A 173 -12.56 -3.72 -7.48
N LEU A 174 -12.51 -2.90 -8.53
CA LEU A 174 -13.68 -2.19 -9.06
C LEU A 174 -14.44 -2.96 -10.15
N HIS A 175 -13.78 -3.86 -10.88
CA HIS A 175 -14.33 -4.49 -12.08
C HIS A 175 -14.53 -6.01 -11.96
N GLU A 176 -13.88 -6.68 -11.00
CA GLU A 176 -13.90 -8.13 -10.86
C GLU A 176 -14.90 -8.61 -9.81
N HIS A 177 -16.19 -8.54 -10.10
CA HIS A 177 -17.19 -9.27 -9.30
C HIS A 177 -17.24 -10.78 -9.64
N SER A 178 -16.54 -11.25 -10.66
CA SER A 178 -16.61 -12.65 -11.15
C SER A 178 -15.43 -13.54 -10.77
N GLN A 179 -14.27 -13.00 -10.40
CA GLN A 179 -13.09 -13.80 -9.98
C GLN A 179 -12.98 -14.03 -8.47
N VAL A 180 -13.86 -13.48 -7.66
CA VAL A 180 -13.82 -13.60 -6.20
C VAL A 180 -13.89 -15.08 -5.74
N PHE A 181 -14.53 -15.96 -6.53
CA PHE A 181 -14.64 -17.38 -6.18
C PHE A 181 -13.33 -18.16 -6.39
N GLU A 182 -12.61 -17.92 -7.48
CA GLU A 182 -11.35 -18.64 -7.77
C GLU A 182 -10.22 -18.16 -6.84
N ASN A 183 -10.11 -16.86 -6.61
CA ASN A 183 -9.12 -16.32 -5.68
C ASN A 183 -9.41 -16.75 -4.24
N ALA A 184 -10.68 -16.81 -3.82
CA ALA A 184 -11.05 -17.29 -2.50
C ALA A 184 -10.70 -18.77 -2.30
N LEU A 185 -10.83 -19.60 -3.32
CA LEU A 185 -10.44 -21.01 -3.27
C LEU A 185 -8.92 -21.15 -3.17
N TYR A 186 -8.17 -20.43 -4.01
CA TYR A 186 -6.71 -20.42 -3.97
C TYR A 186 -6.17 -20.03 -2.58
N LEU A 187 -6.70 -18.95 -1.99
CA LEU A 187 -6.32 -18.50 -0.67
C LEU A 187 -6.61 -19.54 0.42
N LYS A 188 -7.79 -20.17 0.36
CA LYS A 188 -8.16 -21.25 1.28
C LYS A 188 -7.22 -22.46 1.17
N ILE A 189 -6.79 -22.79 -0.06
CA ILE A 189 -5.81 -23.85 -0.29
C ILE A 189 -4.46 -23.47 0.31
N CYS A 190 -4.00 -22.23 0.08
CA CYS A 190 -2.75 -21.75 0.67
C CYS A 190 -2.79 -21.75 2.21
N ASP A 191 -3.87 -21.26 2.81
CA ASP A 191 -4.06 -21.28 4.26
C ASP A 191 -4.08 -22.72 4.80
N TYR A 192 -4.77 -23.63 4.13
CA TYR A 192 -4.78 -25.06 4.49
C TYR A 192 -3.38 -25.66 4.45
N ILE A 193 -2.62 -25.41 3.39
CA ILE A 193 -1.22 -25.89 3.28
C ILE A 193 -0.39 -25.34 4.44
N HIS A 194 -0.47 -24.04 4.74
CA HIS A 194 0.28 -23.42 5.83
C HIS A 194 -0.07 -23.96 7.22
N GLN A 195 -1.33 -24.35 7.42
CA GLN A 195 -1.79 -24.88 8.70
C GLN A 195 -1.48 -26.38 8.89
N ASN A 196 -1.16 -27.08 7.80
CA ASN A 196 -1.00 -28.54 7.79
C ASN A 196 0.36 -28.98 7.19
N LEU A 197 1.41 -28.17 7.38
CA LEU A 197 2.76 -28.43 6.80
C LEU A 197 3.37 -29.76 7.27
N GLU A 198 2.93 -30.31 8.40
CA GLU A 198 3.38 -31.59 8.94
C GLU A 198 2.55 -32.78 8.44
N ASP A 199 1.47 -32.54 7.70
CA ASP A 199 0.55 -33.55 7.18
C ASP A 199 0.87 -33.95 5.72
N ASP A 200 0.18 -34.98 5.23
CA ASP A 200 0.21 -35.36 3.80
C ASP A 200 -0.51 -34.27 2.96
N LEU A 201 0.25 -33.50 2.22
CA LEU A 201 -0.20 -32.45 1.30
C LEU A 201 -0.21 -32.92 -0.16
N SER A 202 -0.51 -34.20 -0.42
CA SER A 202 -0.68 -34.71 -1.77
C SER A 202 -1.78 -33.96 -2.53
N LEU A 203 -1.65 -33.82 -3.84
CA LEU A 203 -2.68 -33.17 -4.68
C LEU A 203 -4.04 -33.84 -4.53
N GLU A 204 -4.06 -35.17 -4.36
CA GLU A 204 -5.25 -35.98 -4.12
C GLU A 204 -5.98 -35.51 -2.86
N ARG A 205 -5.26 -35.32 -1.77
CA ARG A 205 -5.82 -34.93 -0.47
C ARG A 205 -6.31 -33.51 -0.50
N ILE A 206 -5.53 -32.59 -1.10
CA ILE A 206 -5.94 -31.18 -1.25
C ILE A 206 -7.20 -31.10 -2.13
N ALA A 207 -7.20 -31.75 -3.29
CA ALA A 207 -8.36 -31.76 -4.20
C ALA A 207 -9.61 -32.32 -3.53
N ALA A 208 -9.49 -33.41 -2.76
CA ALA A 208 -10.59 -33.99 -2.00
C ALA A 208 -11.11 -33.05 -0.91
N ASN A 209 -10.22 -32.37 -0.17
CA ASN A 209 -10.59 -31.46 0.89
C ASN A 209 -11.36 -30.22 0.40
N PHE A 210 -11.04 -29.76 -0.81
CA PHE A 210 -11.65 -28.57 -1.41
C PHE A 210 -12.72 -28.89 -2.47
N TYR A 211 -13.04 -30.16 -2.69
CA TYR A 211 -14.04 -30.62 -3.66
C TYR A 211 -13.76 -30.13 -5.10
N VAL A 212 -12.50 -30.11 -5.49
CA VAL A 212 -12.05 -29.69 -6.83
C VAL A 212 -11.42 -30.86 -7.59
N SER A 213 -11.39 -30.76 -8.92
CA SER A 213 -10.63 -31.68 -9.77
C SER A 213 -9.12 -31.36 -9.67
N LYS A 214 -8.31 -32.40 -9.87
CA LYS A 214 -6.85 -32.27 -9.92
C LYS A 214 -6.41 -31.41 -11.10
#